data_5e28384987de851c49b402c8f8b1bee0
#
_entry.id   5e28384987de851c49b402c8f8b1bee0
#
_cell.length_a   1.000
_cell.length_b   1.000
_cell.length_c   1.000
_cell.angle_alpha   90.00
_cell.angle_beta   90.00
_cell.angle_gamma   90.00
#
_symmetry.space_group_name_H-M   'P 1'
#
loop_
_entity.id
_entity.type
_entity.pdbx_description
1 polymer ?
#
loop_
_entity_poly.entity_id
_entity_poly.type
_entity_poly.pdbx_seq_one_letter_code
_entity_poly.pdbx_strand_id
1 'polypeptide(L)'
;MAFLGTLAASIVSIPLGLMASRQVIRISFPRFIIRRFLDFIRGVDILIWALIFVRAFGLGPLSGVLAIFVADTGTLSKLYSEAADNSDNKQIEGLTSSGANKLSTLRFGLIPQVMPIFISQSLYFFESNSRSAVILGIVGAGGIGLQLSERMKAQYWDQAFFIIIIILIMVAVIAVSYTHLTLPTKA
;
A
#
# COMPACT_ATOMS: atom_id res chain seq x y z
N MET A 1 4.54 -6.51 -10.57
CA MET A 1 5.03 -6.39 -9.18
C MET A 1 4.22 -5.37 -8.38
N ALA A 2 4.18 -4.09 -8.77
CA ALA A 2 3.44 -3.04 -8.07
C ALA A 2 1.99 -3.43 -7.76
N PHE A 3 1.23 -3.86 -8.77
CA PHE A 3 -0.17 -4.24 -8.57
C PHE A 3 -0.36 -5.36 -7.53
N LEU A 4 0.36 -6.48 -7.67
CA LEU A 4 0.21 -7.61 -6.75
C LEU A 4 0.69 -7.27 -5.34
N GLY A 5 1.81 -6.55 -5.21
CA GLY A 5 2.35 -6.12 -3.91
C GLY A 5 1.40 -5.19 -3.17
N THR A 6 0.93 -4.14 -3.85
CA THR A 6 0.00 -3.17 -3.25
C THR A 6 -1.38 -3.79 -2.95
N LEU A 7 -1.89 -4.64 -3.83
CA LEU A 7 -3.18 -5.31 -3.61
C LEU A 7 -3.11 -6.23 -2.38
N ALA A 8 -2.08 -7.07 -2.29
CA ALA A 8 -1.88 -7.94 -1.13
C ALA A 8 -1.69 -7.12 0.16
N ALA A 9 -0.89 -6.04 0.10
CA ALA A 9 -0.69 -5.13 1.22
C ALA A 9 -2.01 -4.48 1.65
N SER A 10 -2.81 -3.99 0.72
CA SER A 10 -4.11 -3.35 1.00
C SER A 10 -5.07 -4.30 1.71
N ILE A 11 -5.18 -5.55 1.24
CA ILE A 11 -6.06 -6.56 1.85
C ILE A 11 -5.63 -6.87 3.29
N VAL A 12 -4.33 -7.07 3.52
CA VAL A 12 -3.81 -7.39 4.86
C VAL A 12 -3.83 -6.17 5.77
N SER A 13 -3.67 -4.96 5.23
CA SER A 13 -3.69 -3.72 5.99
C SER A 13 -5.07 -3.36 6.54
N ILE A 14 -6.16 -3.80 5.92
CA ILE A 14 -7.53 -3.55 6.42
C ILE A 14 -7.70 -4.12 7.84
N PRO A 15 -7.56 -5.42 8.09
CA PRO A 15 -7.72 -5.95 9.43
C PRO A 15 -6.67 -5.41 10.41
N LEU A 16 -5.42 -5.25 10.00
CA LEU A 16 -4.37 -4.71 10.87
C LEU A 16 -4.62 -3.25 11.25
N GLY A 17 -5.04 -2.42 10.31
CA GLY A 17 -5.37 -1.01 10.55
C GLY A 17 -6.58 -0.87 11.46
N LEU A 18 -7.64 -1.66 11.26
CA LEU A 18 -8.78 -1.68 12.15
C LEU A 18 -8.39 -2.14 13.56
N MET A 19 -7.55 -3.17 13.71
CA MET A 19 -7.05 -3.60 15.02
C MET A 19 -6.17 -2.55 15.70
N ALA A 20 -5.47 -1.72 14.94
CA ALA A 20 -4.67 -0.62 15.46
C ALA A 20 -5.50 0.62 15.83
N SER A 21 -6.79 0.71 15.43
CA SER A 21 -7.70 1.82 15.71
C SER A 21 -8.24 1.79 17.15
N ARG A 22 -8.49 2.99 17.71
CA ARG A 22 -9.13 3.20 19.03
C ARG A 22 -10.61 2.81 19.00
N GLN A 23 -11.24 2.91 17.85
CA GLN A 23 -12.65 2.61 17.67
C GLN A 23 -12.95 1.10 17.80
N VAL A 24 -12.00 0.25 17.40
CA VAL A 24 -12.14 -1.21 17.45
C VAL A 24 -11.57 -1.79 18.74
N ILE A 25 -10.31 -1.51 19.06
CA ILE A 25 -9.65 -2.00 20.27
C ILE A 25 -9.49 -0.84 21.26
N ARG A 26 -10.35 -0.82 22.27
CA ARG A 26 -10.31 0.18 23.37
C ARG A 26 -9.13 -0.04 24.34
N ILE A 27 -8.67 -1.28 24.49
CA ILE A 27 -7.56 -1.63 25.39
C ILE A 27 -6.25 -1.07 24.81
N SER A 28 -5.55 -0.25 25.61
CA SER A 28 -4.37 0.48 25.14
C SER A 28 -3.16 -0.43 24.90
N PHE A 29 -2.99 -1.49 25.69
CA PHE A 29 -1.79 -2.33 25.63
C PHE A 29 -1.64 -3.11 24.31
N PRO A 30 -2.60 -3.96 23.85
CA PRO A 30 -2.46 -4.67 22.60
C PRO A 30 -2.40 -3.74 21.39
N ARG A 31 -3.15 -2.62 21.42
CA ARG A 31 -3.09 -1.61 20.37
C ARG A 31 -1.71 -0.94 20.29
N PHE A 32 -1.07 -0.67 21.44
CA PHE A 32 0.29 -0.13 21.47
C PHE A 32 1.30 -1.06 20.80
N ILE A 33 1.23 -2.37 21.09
CA ILE A 33 2.13 -3.37 20.50
C ILE A 33 1.95 -3.40 18.97
N ILE A 34 0.70 -3.47 18.49
CA ILE A 34 0.40 -3.50 17.06
C ILE A 34 0.96 -2.22 16.38
N ARG A 35 0.70 -1.05 16.95
CA ARG A 35 1.20 0.22 16.39
C ARG A 35 2.72 0.28 16.35
N ARG A 36 3.41 -0.18 17.40
CA ARG A 36 4.88 -0.22 17.42
C ARG A 36 5.46 -1.18 16.39
N PHE A 37 4.82 -2.32 16.21
CA PHE A 37 5.21 -3.27 15.17
C PHE A 37 5.04 -2.67 13.76
N LEU A 38 3.91 -2.01 13.50
CA LEU A 38 3.67 -1.31 12.23
C LEU A 38 4.64 -0.14 12.02
N ASP A 39 4.94 0.63 13.08
CA ASP A 39 5.91 1.72 13.03
C ASP A 39 7.32 1.20 12.70
N PHE A 40 7.70 0.03 13.23
CA PHE A 40 8.97 -0.63 12.89
C PHE A 40 9.05 -1.03 11.43
N ILE A 41 8.01 -1.71 10.91
CA ILE A 41 7.97 -2.13 9.49
C ILE A 41 8.06 -0.92 8.57
N ARG A 42 7.31 0.15 8.86
CA ARG A 42 7.30 1.39 8.07
C ARG A 42 8.62 2.15 8.15
N GLY A 43 9.37 2.01 9.25
CA GLY A 43 10.65 2.69 9.46
C GLY A 43 11.77 2.17 8.56
N VAL A 44 11.59 1.01 7.95
CA VAL A 44 12.56 0.41 7.02
C VAL A 44 12.17 0.76 5.59
N ASP A 45 13.10 1.36 4.84
CA ASP A 45 12.88 1.73 3.44
C ASP A 45 12.61 0.50 2.57
N ILE A 46 11.76 0.67 1.55
CA ILE A 46 11.37 -0.39 0.62
C ILE A 46 12.57 -1.00 -0.11
N LEU A 47 13.63 -0.22 -0.38
CA LEU A 47 14.85 -0.73 -1.01
C LEU A 47 15.59 -1.72 -0.11
N ILE A 48 15.59 -1.49 1.21
CA ILE A 48 16.21 -2.42 2.17
C ILE A 48 15.45 -3.75 2.16
N TRP A 49 14.11 -3.70 2.20
CA TRP A 49 13.28 -4.90 2.07
C TRP A 49 13.56 -5.63 0.76
N ALA A 50 13.68 -4.91 -0.35
CA ALA A 50 13.98 -5.51 -1.64
C ALA A 50 15.33 -6.23 -1.64
N LEU A 51 16.38 -5.62 -1.09
CA LEU A 51 17.69 -6.24 -0.99
C LEU A 51 17.68 -7.50 -0.12
N ILE A 52 16.96 -7.48 1.01
CA ILE A 52 16.79 -8.65 1.90
C ILE A 52 16.10 -9.78 1.11
N PHE A 53 14.99 -9.50 0.44
CA PHE A 53 14.26 -10.53 -0.30
C PHE A 53 14.98 -11.02 -1.54
N VAL A 54 15.70 -10.15 -2.24
CA VAL A 54 16.58 -10.57 -3.36
C VAL A 54 17.66 -11.52 -2.86
N ARG A 55 18.21 -11.25 -1.68
CA ARG A 55 19.23 -12.12 -1.09
C ARG A 55 18.66 -13.46 -0.62
N ALA A 56 17.43 -13.47 -0.11
CA ALA A 56 16.78 -14.68 0.42
C ALA A 56 16.16 -15.57 -0.67
N PHE A 57 15.49 -14.96 -1.67
CA PHE A 57 14.70 -15.66 -2.69
C PHE A 57 15.32 -15.59 -4.09
N GLY A 58 16.41 -14.84 -4.25
CA GLY A 58 17.06 -14.64 -5.54
C GLY A 58 16.49 -13.46 -6.34
N LEU A 59 17.12 -13.22 -7.50
CA LEU A 59 16.69 -12.20 -8.44
C LEU A 59 15.37 -12.59 -9.07
N GLY A 60 14.37 -11.68 -9.04
CA GLY A 60 13.10 -11.96 -9.69
C GLY A 60 11.91 -11.16 -9.17
N PRO A 61 10.77 -11.24 -9.85
CA PRO A 61 9.57 -10.47 -9.52
C PRO A 61 8.98 -10.77 -8.13
N LEU A 62 9.19 -11.98 -7.61
CA LEU A 62 8.71 -12.38 -6.29
C LEU A 62 9.32 -11.51 -5.18
N SER A 63 10.63 -11.29 -5.24
CA SER A 63 11.35 -10.47 -4.26
C SER A 63 10.82 -9.04 -4.24
N GLY A 64 10.50 -8.46 -5.42
CA GLY A 64 9.89 -7.14 -5.52
C GLY A 64 8.46 -7.07 -5.01
N VAL A 65 7.64 -8.09 -5.27
CA VAL A 65 6.27 -8.18 -4.74
C VAL A 65 6.30 -8.22 -3.21
N LEU A 66 7.18 -9.04 -2.62
CA LEU A 66 7.31 -9.17 -1.17
C LEU A 66 7.84 -7.88 -0.52
N ALA A 67 8.78 -7.18 -1.16
CA ALA A 67 9.29 -5.90 -0.66
C ALA A 67 8.18 -4.84 -0.59
N ILE A 68 7.41 -4.68 -1.66
CA ILE A 68 6.26 -3.78 -1.70
C ILE A 68 5.22 -4.21 -0.66
N PHE A 69 4.89 -5.50 -0.62
CA PHE A 69 3.90 -6.04 0.31
C PHE A 69 4.23 -5.70 1.77
N VAL A 70 5.46 -5.95 2.22
CA VAL A 70 5.85 -5.71 3.62
C VAL A 70 5.89 -4.21 3.93
N ALA A 71 6.56 -3.41 3.09
CA ALA A 71 6.69 -1.97 3.31
C ALA A 71 5.32 -1.26 3.34
N ASP A 72 4.47 -1.56 2.37
CA ASP A 72 3.14 -0.96 2.27
C ASP A 72 2.19 -1.44 3.37
N THR A 73 2.28 -2.71 3.79
CA THR A 73 1.45 -3.21 4.91
C THR A 73 1.68 -2.37 6.16
N GLY A 74 2.93 -2.01 6.48
CA GLY A 74 3.22 -1.12 7.60
C GLY A 74 2.58 0.27 7.45
N THR A 75 2.73 0.87 6.27
CA THR A 75 2.27 2.24 6.00
C THR A 75 0.75 2.32 5.85
N LEU A 76 0.14 1.45 5.03
CA LEU A 76 -1.31 1.42 4.82
C LEU A 76 -2.07 1.09 6.10
N SER A 77 -1.60 0.13 6.91
CA SER A 77 -2.25 -0.20 8.19
C SER A 77 -2.28 1.01 9.12
N LYS A 78 -1.22 1.81 9.16
CA LYS A 78 -1.17 3.04 9.93
C LYS A 78 -2.18 4.06 9.42
N LEU A 79 -2.18 4.34 8.12
CA LEU A 79 -3.11 5.28 7.47
C LEU A 79 -4.57 4.84 7.66
N TYR A 80 -4.86 3.55 7.55
CA TYR A 80 -6.20 3.00 7.78
C TYR A 80 -6.63 3.14 9.24
N SER A 81 -5.70 2.93 10.19
CA SER A 81 -5.97 3.16 11.60
C SER A 81 -6.30 4.63 11.89
N GLU A 82 -5.56 5.56 11.29
CA GLU A 82 -5.79 7.00 11.43
C GLU A 82 -7.12 7.42 10.77
N ALA A 83 -7.45 6.89 9.60
CA ALA A 83 -8.74 7.14 8.95
C ALA A 83 -9.91 6.62 9.80
N ALA A 84 -9.75 5.44 10.41
CA ALA A 84 -10.76 4.90 11.32
C ALA A 84 -10.88 5.73 12.62
N ASP A 85 -9.77 6.21 13.18
CA ASP A 85 -9.78 7.05 14.38
C ASP A 85 -10.41 8.44 14.14
N ASN A 86 -10.34 8.94 12.91
CA ASN A 86 -10.89 10.24 12.50
C ASN A 86 -12.32 10.17 11.94
N SER A 87 -12.95 8.98 11.94
CA SER A 87 -14.33 8.82 11.48
C SER A 87 -15.35 9.52 12.41
N ASP A 88 -16.50 9.89 11.86
CA ASP A 88 -17.54 10.59 12.64
C ASP A 88 -18.18 9.65 13.68
N ASN A 89 -18.04 10.01 14.94
CA ASN A 89 -18.60 9.27 16.06
C ASN A 89 -20.14 9.30 16.09
N LYS A 90 -20.80 10.31 15.51
CA LYS A 90 -22.26 10.44 15.54
C LYS A 90 -22.98 9.24 14.95
N GLN A 91 -22.46 8.70 13.84
CA GLN A 91 -23.04 7.50 13.22
C GLN A 91 -22.87 6.26 14.10
N ILE A 92 -21.72 6.16 14.77
CA ILE A 92 -21.40 5.07 15.68
C ILE A 92 -22.28 5.14 16.94
N GLU A 93 -22.44 6.34 17.50
CA GLU A 93 -23.30 6.61 18.66
C GLU A 93 -24.78 6.36 18.34
N GLY A 94 -25.26 6.79 17.17
CA GLY A 94 -26.63 6.54 16.73
C GLY A 94 -26.97 5.05 16.65
N LEU A 95 -26.06 4.23 16.11
CA LEU A 95 -26.25 2.78 16.05
C LEU A 95 -26.17 2.12 17.44
N THR A 96 -25.28 2.57 18.30
CA THR A 96 -25.21 2.04 19.67
C THR A 96 -26.43 2.40 20.49
N SER A 97 -26.99 3.60 20.31
CA SER A 97 -28.22 4.05 20.97
C SER A 97 -29.45 3.26 20.52
N SER A 98 -29.47 2.75 19.28
CA SER A 98 -30.52 1.84 18.80
C SER A 98 -30.38 0.39 19.26
N GLY A 99 -29.38 0.08 20.10
CA GLY A 99 -29.15 -1.26 20.64
C GLY A 99 -28.30 -2.18 19.75
N ALA A 100 -27.62 -1.64 18.72
CA ALA A 100 -26.75 -2.44 17.87
C ALA A 100 -25.56 -3.01 18.64
N ASN A 101 -25.21 -4.27 18.37
CA ASN A 101 -24.02 -4.87 18.93
C ASN A 101 -22.73 -4.32 18.28
N LYS A 102 -21.57 -4.55 18.90
CA LYS A 102 -20.27 -4.01 18.42
C LYS A 102 -19.97 -4.37 16.96
N LEU A 103 -20.30 -5.59 16.53
CA LEU A 103 -20.03 -6.03 15.16
C LEU A 103 -20.92 -5.29 14.14
N SER A 104 -22.20 -5.10 14.47
CA SER A 104 -23.13 -4.33 13.65
C SER A 104 -22.73 -2.86 13.57
N THR A 105 -22.29 -2.27 14.68
CA THR A 105 -21.79 -0.89 14.73
C THR A 105 -20.54 -0.71 13.86
N LEU A 106 -19.61 -1.66 13.88
CA LEU A 106 -18.43 -1.63 13.01
C LEU A 106 -18.83 -1.76 11.54
N ARG A 107 -19.71 -2.74 11.23
CA ARG A 107 -20.10 -3.04 9.84
C ARG A 107 -20.91 -1.92 9.19
N PHE A 108 -21.81 -1.30 9.91
CA PHE A 108 -22.76 -0.32 9.36
C PHE A 108 -22.43 1.12 9.73
N GLY A 109 -21.66 1.34 10.80
CA GLY A 109 -21.25 2.68 11.24
C GLY A 109 -19.85 3.07 10.79
N LEU A 110 -18.85 2.23 11.00
CA LEU A 110 -17.45 2.57 10.73
C LEU A 110 -17.04 2.23 9.30
N ILE A 111 -17.22 0.97 8.87
CA ILE A 111 -16.70 0.48 7.57
C ILE A 111 -17.19 1.32 6.39
N PRO A 112 -18.45 1.71 6.26
CA PRO A 112 -18.90 2.52 5.13
C PRO A 112 -18.24 3.90 5.06
N GLN A 113 -17.89 4.49 6.21
CA GLN A 113 -17.21 5.79 6.26
C GLN A 113 -15.76 5.71 5.80
N VAL A 114 -15.04 4.64 6.20
CA VAL A 114 -13.59 4.53 5.97
C VAL A 114 -13.24 3.84 4.65
N MET A 115 -14.16 3.05 4.08
CA MET A 115 -13.90 2.28 2.85
C MET A 115 -13.50 3.15 1.65
N PRO A 116 -14.15 4.29 1.37
CA PRO A 116 -13.70 5.18 0.29
C PRO A 116 -12.28 5.68 0.49
N ILE A 117 -11.90 5.98 1.75
CA ILE A 117 -10.56 6.44 2.11
C ILE A 117 -9.54 5.31 1.89
N PHE A 118 -9.87 4.08 2.30
CA PHE A 118 -9.01 2.91 2.10
C PHE A 118 -8.74 2.65 0.62
N ILE A 119 -9.78 2.71 -0.21
CA ILE A 119 -9.65 2.52 -1.66
C ILE A 119 -8.78 3.63 -2.27
N SER A 120 -9.03 4.89 -1.91
CA SER A 120 -8.26 6.02 -2.40
C SER A 120 -6.77 5.91 -2.04
N GLN A 121 -6.46 5.54 -0.80
CA GLN A 121 -5.09 5.34 -0.35
C GLN A 121 -4.43 4.14 -1.06
N SER A 122 -5.15 3.02 -1.25
CA SER A 122 -4.63 1.87 -2.00
C SER A 122 -4.28 2.24 -3.43
N LEU A 123 -5.11 3.03 -4.11
CA LEU A 123 -4.87 3.50 -5.47
C LEU A 123 -3.67 4.45 -5.53
N TYR A 124 -3.54 5.35 -4.55
CA TYR A 124 -2.37 6.22 -4.42
C TYR A 124 -1.07 5.43 -4.28
N PHE A 125 -1.06 4.41 -3.41
CA PHE A 125 0.11 3.55 -3.24
C PHE A 125 0.40 2.73 -4.49
N PHE A 126 -0.61 2.25 -5.19
CA PHE A 126 -0.42 1.57 -6.48
C PHE A 126 0.27 2.48 -7.51
N GLU A 127 -0.17 3.71 -7.64
CA GLU A 127 0.44 4.70 -8.54
C GLU A 127 1.90 4.97 -8.15
N SER A 128 2.16 5.22 -6.86
CA SER A 128 3.50 5.46 -6.33
C SER A 128 4.43 4.25 -6.52
N ASN A 129 3.94 3.05 -6.23
CA ASN A 129 4.68 1.80 -6.38
C ASN A 129 4.98 1.45 -7.85
N SER A 130 4.17 1.91 -8.78
CA SER A 130 4.44 1.72 -10.21
C SER A 130 5.74 2.41 -10.62
N ARG A 131 6.06 3.56 -10.04
CA ARG A 131 7.35 4.24 -10.21
C ARG A 131 8.48 3.55 -9.44
N SER A 132 8.24 3.26 -8.17
CA SER A 132 9.22 2.62 -7.29
C SER A 132 9.63 1.23 -7.79
N ALA A 133 8.73 0.49 -8.44
CA ALA A 133 8.99 -0.83 -9.00
C ALA A 133 10.09 -0.82 -10.07
N VAL A 134 10.31 0.29 -10.77
CA VAL A 134 11.42 0.42 -11.72
C VAL A 134 12.75 0.42 -10.97
N ILE A 135 12.85 1.20 -9.89
CA ILE A 135 14.05 1.29 -9.05
C ILE A 135 14.32 -0.05 -8.37
N LEU A 136 13.29 -0.70 -7.84
CA LEU A 136 13.39 -2.04 -7.25
C LEU A 136 13.91 -3.06 -8.26
N GLY A 137 13.49 -2.94 -9.53
CA GLY A 137 13.99 -3.79 -10.61
C GLY A 137 15.49 -3.61 -10.87
N ILE A 138 16.00 -2.40 -10.81
CA ILE A 138 17.44 -2.12 -11.01
C ILE A 138 18.29 -2.82 -9.93
N VAL A 139 17.80 -2.92 -8.71
CA VAL A 139 18.51 -3.65 -7.62
C VAL A 139 18.27 -5.16 -7.64
N GLY A 140 17.59 -5.68 -8.69
CA GLY A 140 17.43 -7.12 -8.91
C GLY A 140 16.09 -7.71 -8.47
N ALA A 141 15.15 -6.89 -8.00
CA ALA A 141 13.83 -7.33 -7.60
C ALA A 141 12.88 -7.66 -8.77
N GLY A 142 13.43 -7.74 -10.00
CA GLY A 142 12.70 -8.18 -11.18
C GLY A 142 11.93 -7.07 -11.92
N GLY A 143 11.07 -7.49 -12.86
CA GLY A 143 10.24 -6.59 -13.67
C GLY A 143 11.03 -5.82 -14.74
N ILE A 144 10.40 -4.76 -15.28
CA ILE A 144 10.94 -3.98 -16.38
C ILE A 144 12.25 -3.25 -15.99
N GLY A 145 12.42 -2.89 -14.71
CA GLY A 145 13.64 -2.26 -14.20
C GLY A 145 14.85 -3.20 -14.23
N LEU A 146 14.66 -4.50 -14.00
CA LEU A 146 15.74 -5.49 -14.13
C LEU A 146 16.18 -5.59 -15.59
N GLN A 147 15.25 -5.67 -16.54
CA GLN A 147 15.58 -5.69 -17.97
C GLN A 147 16.34 -4.43 -18.39
N LEU A 148 15.91 -3.25 -17.90
CA LEU A 148 16.63 -2.01 -18.14
C LEU A 148 18.09 -2.09 -17.65
N SER A 149 18.29 -2.55 -16.41
CA SER A 149 19.62 -2.70 -15.80
C SER A 149 20.52 -3.66 -16.62
N GLU A 150 19.96 -4.79 -17.07
CA GLU A 150 20.69 -5.77 -17.89
C GLU A 150 21.09 -5.19 -19.25
N ARG A 151 20.20 -4.45 -19.93
CA ARG A 151 20.50 -3.82 -21.23
C ARG A 151 21.55 -2.72 -21.09
N MET A 152 21.47 -1.92 -20.05
CA MET A 152 22.47 -0.89 -19.75
C MET A 152 23.87 -1.51 -19.49
N LYS A 153 23.92 -2.59 -18.69
CA LYS A 153 25.19 -3.32 -18.43
C LYS A 153 25.77 -3.96 -19.68
N ALA A 154 24.92 -4.44 -20.59
CA ALA A 154 25.31 -5.01 -21.87
C ALA A 154 25.61 -3.94 -22.94
N GLN A 155 25.52 -2.65 -22.60
CA GLN A 155 25.75 -1.50 -23.50
C GLN A 155 24.80 -1.45 -24.73
N TYR A 156 23.63 -2.08 -24.66
CA TYR A 156 22.58 -1.99 -25.67
C TYR A 156 21.73 -0.73 -25.48
N TRP A 157 22.29 0.44 -25.77
CA TRP A 157 21.70 1.74 -25.50
C TRP A 157 20.36 1.96 -26.24
N ASP A 158 20.23 1.49 -27.47
CA ASP A 158 18.99 1.60 -28.24
C ASP A 158 17.83 0.87 -27.55
N GLN A 159 18.10 -0.32 -27.05
CA GLN A 159 17.09 -1.11 -26.32
C GLN A 159 16.80 -0.50 -24.94
N ALA A 160 17.82 -0.01 -24.24
CA ALA A 160 17.63 0.66 -22.96
C ALA A 160 16.77 1.92 -23.12
N PHE A 161 17.01 2.73 -24.16
CA PHE A 161 16.23 3.93 -24.46
C PHE A 161 14.76 3.58 -24.76
N PHE A 162 14.52 2.53 -25.56
CA PHE A 162 13.15 2.05 -25.82
C PHE A 162 12.42 1.63 -24.54
N ILE A 163 13.09 0.90 -23.64
CA ILE A 163 12.51 0.50 -22.35
C ILE A 163 12.17 1.74 -21.50
N ILE A 164 13.02 2.76 -21.49
CA ILE A 164 12.76 4.02 -20.76
C ILE A 164 11.48 4.69 -21.29
N ILE A 165 11.30 4.76 -22.61
CA ILE A 165 10.08 5.33 -23.20
C ILE A 165 8.85 4.54 -22.76
N ILE A 166 8.90 3.21 -22.80
CA ILE A 166 7.78 2.38 -22.33
C ILE A 166 7.46 2.64 -20.86
N ILE A 167 8.47 2.76 -20.00
CA ILE A 167 8.29 3.08 -18.58
C ILE A 167 7.60 4.44 -18.41
N LEU A 168 8.04 5.47 -19.14
CA LEU A 168 7.45 6.81 -19.07
C LEU A 168 5.98 6.80 -19.50
N ILE A 169 5.66 6.12 -20.60
CA ILE A 169 4.27 5.98 -21.08
C ILE A 169 3.42 5.25 -20.03
N MET A 170 3.90 4.12 -19.51
CA MET A 170 3.19 3.35 -18.51
C MET A 170 2.90 4.17 -17.25
N VAL A 171 3.90 4.88 -16.71
CA VAL A 171 3.73 5.73 -15.54
C VAL A 171 2.76 6.88 -15.82
N ALA A 172 2.85 7.52 -16.99
CA ALA A 172 1.94 8.60 -17.39
C ALA A 172 0.48 8.11 -17.48
N VAL A 173 0.23 6.94 -18.07
CA VAL A 173 -1.12 6.34 -18.17
C VAL A 173 -1.67 6.04 -16.78
N ILE A 174 -0.87 5.46 -15.88
CA ILE A 174 -1.31 5.15 -14.50
C ILE A 174 -1.62 6.44 -13.74
N ALA A 175 -0.75 7.45 -13.82
CA ALA A 175 -0.95 8.74 -13.15
C ALA A 175 -2.22 9.47 -13.63
N VAL A 176 -2.45 9.51 -14.94
CA VAL A 176 -3.68 10.10 -15.52
C VAL A 176 -4.91 9.32 -15.07
N SER A 177 -4.87 7.99 -15.12
CA SER A 177 -6.00 7.16 -14.65
C SER A 177 -6.31 7.40 -13.17
N TYR A 178 -5.29 7.52 -12.32
CA TYR A 178 -5.47 7.84 -10.91
C TYR A 178 -6.14 9.20 -10.71
N THR A 179 -5.69 10.25 -11.41
CA THR A 179 -6.28 11.59 -11.28
C THR A 179 -7.75 11.62 -11.71
N HIS A 180 -8.12 10.92 -12.79
CA HIS A 180 -9.51 10.82 -13.22
C HIS A 180 -10.42 10.07 -12.23
N LEU A 181 -9.89 9.08 -11.51
CA LEU A 181 -10.65 8.33 -10.50
C LEU A 181 -10.84 9.11 -9.19
N THR A 182 -9.91 10.02 -8.85
CA THR A 182 -9.93 10.74 -7.57
C THR A 182 -10.56 12.14 -7.66
N LEU A 183 -10.60 12.76 -8.83
CA LEU A 183 -11.17 14.10 -9.03
C LEU A 183 -12.71 14.20 -8.83
N PRO A 184 -13.57 13.20 -9.14
CA PRO A 184 -15.01 13.32 -8.94
C PRO A 184 -15.46 13.40 -7.47
N THR A 185 -14.57 13.19 -6.52
CA THR A 185 -14.91 13.24 -5.07
C THR A 185 -14.85 14.63 -4.47
N LYS A 186 -14.63 15.67 -5.27
CA LYS A 186 -14.59 17.09 -4.85
C LYS A 186 -15.79 17.91 -5.35
N ALA A 187 -16.92 17.28 -5.67
CA ALA A 187 -18.17 17.99 -5.94
C ALA A 187 -19.07 17.92 -4.71
#